data_9ddc5b985001b843808356a4d1e06c7e
#
_entry.id   9ddc5b985001b843808356a4d1e06c7e
#
_cell.length_a   1.000
_cell.length_b   1.000
_cell.length_c   1.000
_cell.angle_alpha   90.00
_cell.angle_beta   90.00
_cell.angle_gamma   90.00
#
_symmetry.space_group_name_H-M   'P 1'
#
loop_
_entity.id
_entity.type
_entity.pdbx_description
1 polymer ?
#
loop_
_entity_poly.entity_id
_entity_poly.type
_entity_poly.pdbx_seq_one_letter_code
_entity_poly.pdbx_strand_id
1 'polypeptide(L)'
;MSQAIDSAAADFELLASLRRGEGGALMALAERYGSMIYRLAFGVTRNQADAEEVLQDVLLTLARKGESFEGRSALGSWIYRVTTNAALNKRRGKRREVEVSIEEHLPTFEADGHRSGDRTYLLADWSQDPERTALAGETRRVLEQGLDALPPHYRAILVLRDVEDLSNEQVAEVIGDSVASVKSRLHRARMALREQLTRHMAQP
;
A
#
# COMPACT_ATOMS: atom_id res chain seq x y z
N MET A 1 13.35 -17.58 -13.37
CA MET A 1 12.39 -18.73 -13.39
C MET A 1 12.64 -19.68 -12.20
N SER A 2 13.87 -20.01 -11.88
CA SER A 2 14.22 -20.89 -10.73
C SER A 2 13.77 -20.35 -9.37
N GLN A 3 14.00 -19.07 -9.06
CA GLN A 3 13.63 -18.46 -7.78
C GLN A 3 12.13 -18.45 -7.50
N ALA A 4 11.27 -18.32 -8.53
CA ALA A 4 9.83 -18.33 -8.34
C ALA A 4 9.31 -19.77 -8.05
N ILE A 5 9.94 -20.78 -8.62
CA ILE A 5 9.61 -22.20 -8.39
C ILE A 5 10.04 -22.59 -6.97
N ASP A 6 11.26 -22.20 -6.55
CA ASP A 6 11.76 -22.45 -5.21
C ASP A 6 10.91 -21.73 -4.14
N SER A 7 10.43 -20.53 -4.45
CA SER A 7 9.51 -19.77 -3.58
C SER A 7 8.18 -20.49 -3.40
N ALA A 8 7.58 -20.97 -4.48
CA ALA A 8 6.28 -21.67 -4.42
C ALA A 8 6.37 -23.01 -3.67
N ALA A 9 7.46 -23.76 -3.86
CA ALA A 9 7.70 -25.01 -3.13
C ALA A 9 7.88 -24.77 -1.64
N ALA A 10 8.64 -23.74 -1.25
CA ALA A 10 8.81 -23.35 0.15
C ALA A 10 7.49 -22.85 0.79
N ASP A 11 6.64 -22.16 0.05
CA ASP A 11 5.33 -21.73 0.51
C ASP A 11 4.39 -22.93 0.75
N PHE A 12 4.45 -23.91 -0.14
CA PHE A 12 3.66 -25.14 0.00
C PHE A 12 4.09 -25.95 1.24
N GLU A 13 5.39 -26.10 1.47
CA GLU A 13 5.91 -26.79 2.64
C GLU A 13 5.56 -26.04 3.93
N LEU A 14 5.66 -24.72 3.94
CA LEU A 14 5.29 -23.88 5.08
C LEU A 14 3.81 -24.02 5.43
N LEU A 15 2.93 -24.07 4.43
CA LEU A 15 1.50 -24.32 4.63
C LEU A 15 1.24 -25.75 5.15
N ALA A 16 1.99 -26.74 4.64
CA ALA A 16 1.88 -28.11 5.11
C ALA A 16 2.30 -28.23 6.58
N SER A 17 3.37 -27.57 6.99
CA SER A 17 3.84 -27.48 8.39
C SER A 17 2.81 -26.81 9.31
N LEU A 18 2.17 -25.72 8.85
CA LEU A 18 1.06 -25.08 9.58
C LEU A 18 -0.12 -26.03 9.76
N ARG A 19 -0.49 -26.79 8.72
CA ARG A 19 -1.58 -27.78 8.78
C ARG A 19 -1.29 -28.92 9.76
N ARG A 20 -0.02 -29.31 9.89
CA ARG A 20 0.41 -30.34 10.86
C ARG A 20 0.52 -29.82 12.29
N GLY A 21 0.31 -28.49 12.50
CA GLY A 21 0.44 -27.85 13.82
C GLY A 21 1.86 -27.82 14.34
N GLU A 22 2.87 -27.81 13.46
CA GLU A 22 4.28 -27.76 13.84
C GLU A 22 4.63 -26.42 14.49
N GLY A 23 5.17 -26.46 15.71
CA GLY A 23 5.39 -25.27 16.54
C GLY A 23 6.33 -24.19 15.93
N GLY A 24 7.16 -24.55 14.95
CA GLY A 24 8.03 -23.61 14.22
C GLY A 24 7.39 -22.94 13.00
N ALA A 25 6.25 -23.46 12.51
CA ALA A 25 5.67 -23.04 11.24
C ALA A 25 5.21 -21.55 11.27
N LEU A 26 4.62 -21.12 12.39
CA LEU A 26 4.20 -19.73 12.54
C LEU A 26 5.40 -18.77 12.59
N MET A 27 6.50 -19.17 13.23
CA MET A 27 7.74 -18.40 13.28
C MET A 27 8.32 -18.25 11.87
N ALA A 28 8.44 -19.34 11.12
CA ALA A 28 8.92 -19.33 9.75
C ALA A 28 8.05 -18.45 8.82
N LEU A 29 6.74 -18.43 9.06
CA LEU A 29 5.81 -17.55 8.34
C LEU A 29 6.04 -16.08 8.70
N ALA A 30 6.25 -15.77 9.98
CA ALA A 30 6.57 -14.43 10.45
C ALA A 30 7.92 -13.93 9.91
N GLU A 31 8.94 -14.78 9.88
CA GLU A 31 10.25 -14.46 9.28
C GLU A 31 10.14 -14.17 7.78
N ARG A 32 9.37 -14.98 7.06
CA ARG A 32 9.24 -14.86 5.61
C ARG A 32 8.35 -13.67 5.18
N TYR A 33 7.22 -13.47 5.83
CA TYR A 33 6.20 -12.51 5.40
C TYR A 33 5.98 -11.33 6.34
N GLY A 34 6.53 -11.36 7.55
CA GLY A 34 6.26 -10.35 8.58
C GLY A 34 6.63 -8.94 8.14
N SER A 35 7.80 -8.77 7.49
CA SER A 35 8.23 -7.45 6.99
C SER A 35 7.29 -6.91 5.90
N MET A 36 6.80 -7.76 5.01
CA MET A 36 5.85 -7.38 3.95
C MET A 36 4.50 -7.02 4.56
N ILE A 37 3.98 -7.85 5.49
CA ILE A 37 2.71 -7.60 6.18
C ILE A 37 2.77 -6.26 6.93
N TYR A 38 3.83 -6.04 7.71
CA TYR A 38 4.01 -4.80 8.47
C TYR A 38 4.10 -3.58 7.56
N ARG A 39 4.93 -3.63 6.52
CA ARG A 39 5.12 -2.53 5.56
C ARG A 39 3.81 -2.15 4.87
N LEU A 40 3.05 -3.15 4.39
CA LEU A 40 1.73 -2.93 3.79
C LEU A 40 0.73 -2.37 4.81
N ALA A 41 0.67 -2.96 6.01
CA ALA A 41 -0.21 -2.50 7.08
C ALA A 41 0.10 -1.04 7.46
N PHE A 42 1.38 -0.71 7.67
CA PHE A 42 1.80 0.66 7.97
C PHE A 42 1.51 1.62 6.81
N GLY A 43 1.77 1.20 5.57
CA GLY A 43 1.45 1.99 4.38
C GLY A 43 -0.03 2.38 4.32
N VAL A 44 -0.93 1.48 4.72
CA VAL A 44 -2.39 1.72 4.72
C VAL A 44 -2.86 2.45 5.99
N THR A 45 -2.41 2.01 7.17
CA THR A 45 -2.89 2.56 8.45
C THR A 45 -2.23 3.90 8.81
N ARG A 46 -0.99 4.12 8.40
CA ARG A 46 -0.15 5.27 8.76
C ARG A 46 -0.02 5.45 10.26
N ASN A 47 -0.09 4.35 11.00
CA ASN A 47 0.04 4.33 12.45
C ASN A 47 0.77 3.05 12.86
N GLN A 48 1.85 3.17 13.63
CA GLN A 48 2.70 2.06 14.03
C GLN A 48 1.94 1.02 14.86
N ALA A 49 1.21 1.45 15.89
CA ALA A 49 0.47 0.53 16.76
C ALA A 49 -0.61 -0.23 15.99
N ASP A 50 -1.32 0.45 15.06
CA ASP A 50 -2.30 -0.21 14.19
C ASP A 50 -1.64 -1.21 13.24
N ALA A 51 -0.45 -0.90 12.71
CA ALA A 51 0.28 -1.80 11.82
C ALA A 51 0.79 -3.05 12.57
N GLU A 52 1.27 -2.90 13.79
CA GLU A 52 1.68 -4.01 14.66
C GLU A 52 0.50 -4.92 15.02
N GLU A 53 -0.66 -4.33 15.34
CA GLU A 53 -1.88 -5.10 15.63
C GLU A 53 -2.36 -5.83 14.37
N VAL A 54 -2.35 -5.18 13.20
CA VAL A 54 -2.68 -5.85 11.92
C VAL A 54 -1.71 -6.99 11.63
N LEU A 55 -0.41 -6.82 11.87
CA LEU A 55 0.57 -7.90 11.70
C LEU A 55 0.21 -9.12 12.58
N GLN A 56 -0.10 -8.90 13.86
CA GLN A 56 -0.49 -9.97 14.77
C GLN A 56 -1.78 -10.65 14.31
N ASP A 57 -2.81 -9.89 13.96
CA ASP A 57 -4.11 -10.41 13.49
C ASP A 57 -3.96 -11.23 12.21
N VAL A 58 -3.11 -10.79 11.28
CA VAL A 58 -2.83 -11.51 10.04
C VAL A 58 -2.12 -12.83 10.35
N LEU A 59 -1.05 -12.81 11.16
CA LEU A 59 -0.35 -14.04 11.54
C LEU A 59 -1.26 -15.04 12.24
N LEU A 60 -2.13 -14.59 13.14
CA LEU A 60 -3.15 -15.45 13.78
C LEU A 60 -4.17 -15.98 12.77
N THR A 61 -4.57 -15.17 11.80
CA THR A 61 -5.49 -15.59 10.72
C THR A 61 -4.84 -16.65 9.84
N LEU A 62 -3.56 -16.47 9.49
CA LEU A 62 -2.80 -17.44 8.73
C LEU A 62 -2.65 -18.76 9.49
N ALA A 63 -2.37 -18.72 10.79
CA ALA A 63 -2.29 -19.90 11.64
C ALA A 63 -3.62 -20.67 11.70
N ARG A 64 -4.75 -19.96 11.85
CA ARG A 64 -6.09 -20.58 11.97
C ARG A 64 -6.66 -21.05 10.64
N LYS A 65 -6.42 -20.30 9.56
CA LYS A 65 -7.01 -20.53 8.23
C LYS A 65 -6.04 -21.15 7.23
N GLY A 66 -4.78 -21.34 7.60
CA GLY A 66 -3.81 -22.03 6.74
C GLY A 66 -4.27 -23.41 6.29
N GLU A 67 -5.05 -24.11 7.14
CA GLU A 67 -5.68 -25.40 6.82
C GLU A 67 -6.68 -25.31 5.66
N SER A 68 -7.42 -24.20 5.56
CA SER A 68 -8.45 -23.98 4.53
C SER A 68 -7.91 -23.30 3.26
N PHE A 69 -6.62 -23.01 3.19
CA PHE A 69 -6.01 -22.47 1.98
C PHE A 69 -5.97 -23.55 0.89
N GLU A 70 -6.83 -23.41 -0.10
CA GLU A 70 -7.02 -24.41 -1.17
C GLU A 70 -5.97 -24.30 -2.29
N GLY A 71 -4.98 -23.39 -2.20
CA GLY A 71 -3.93 -23.23 -3.22
C GLY A 71 -4.42 -22.65 -4.55
N ARG A 72 -5.64 -22.08 -4.58
CA ARG A 72 -6.20 -21.46 -5.81
C ARG A 72 -5.46 -20.19 -6.24
N SER A 73 -4.70 -19.57 -5.36
CA SER A 73 -3.82 -18.43 -5.62
C SER A 73 -2.47 -18.67 -4.97
N ALA A 74 -1.43 -17.92 -5.37
CA ALA A 74 -0.17 -17.94 -4.66
C ALA A 74 -0.38 -17.50 -3.20
N LEU A 75 0.36 -18.11 -2.25
CA LEU A 75 0.27 -17.77 -0.82
C LEU A 75 0.47 -16.27 -0.59
N GLY A 76 1.44 -15.67 -1.29
CA GLY A 76 1.68 -14.23 -1.23
C GLY A 76 0.45 -13.39 -1.59
N SER A 77 -0.27 -13.72 -2.66
CA SER A 77 -1.49 -13.00 -3.06
C SER A 77 -2.59 -13.10 -2.00
N TRP A 78 -2.72 -14.26 -1.36
CA TRP A 78 -3.66 -14.45 -0.27
C TRP A 78 -3.28 -13.60 0.96
N ILE A 79 -1.98 -13.56 1.32
CA ILE A 79 -1.47 -12.75 2.42
C ILE A 79 -1.68 -11.26 2.14
N TYR A 80 -1.41 -10.77 0.92
CA TYR A 80 -1.72 -9.40 0.52
C TYR A 80 -3.19 -9.06 0.73
N ARG A 81 -4.10 -9.93 0.33
CA ARG A 81 -5.55 -9.75 0.51
C ARG A 81 -5.95 -9.69 1.98
N VAL A 82 -5.48 -10.64 2.79
CA VAL A 82 -5.79 -10.67 4.23
C VAL A 82 -5.27 -9.43 4.92
N THR A 83 -4.02 -9.04 4.64
CA THR A 83 -3.38 -7.84 5.22
C THR A 83 -4.10 -6.56 4.82
N THR A 84 -4.40 -6.38 3.54
CA THR A 84 -5.12 -5.19 3.05
C THR A 84 -6.49 -5.06 3.70
N ASN A 85 -7.25 -6.14 3.78
CA ASN A 85 -8.57 -6.15 4.41
C ASN A 85 -8.48 -5.82 5.91
N ALA A 86 -7.53 -6.40 6.63
CA ALA A 86 -7.32 -6.11 8.06
C ALA A 86 -6.97 -4.64 8.28
N ALA A 87 -6.04 -4.09 7.49
CA ALA A 87 -5.63 -2.69 7.58
C ALA A 87 -6.76 -1.71 7.25
N LEU A 88 -7.55 -1.99 6.20
CA LEU A 88 -8.72 -1.17 5.85
C LEU A 88 -9.80 -1.23 6.92
N ASN A 89 -10.07 -2.40 7.51
CA ASN A 89 -11.04 -2.56 8.59
C ASN A 89 -10.60 -1.82 9.85
N LYS A 90 -9.30 -1.84 10.18
CA LYS A 90 -8.75 -1.08 11.31
C LYS A 90 -9.01 0.42 11.17
N ARG A 91 -8.85 0.95 9.96
CA ARG A 91 -9.15 2.36 9.65
C ARG A 91 -10.64 2.68 9.68
N ARG A 92 -11.51 1.79 9.23
CA ARG A 92 -12.97 1.96 9.31
C ARG A 92 -13.47 2.06 10.75
N GLY A 93 -12.92 1.26 11.67
CA GLY A 93 -13.28 1.30 13.08
C GLY A 93 -12.99 2.64 13.76
N LYS A 94 -11.94 3.35 13.34
CA LYS A 94 -11.53 4.66 13.89
C LYS A 94 -12.15 5.86 13.17
N ARG A 95 -12.65 5.70 11.94
CA ARG A 95 -13.15 6.79 11.08
C ARG A 95 -14.66 6.73 10.91
N ARG A 96 -15.43 6.68 11.96
CA ARG A 96 -16.90 6.81 11.85
C ARG A 96 -17.36 8.24 11.53
N GLU A 97 -16.45 9.23 11.45
CA GLU A 97 -16.85 10.64 11.44
C GLU A 97 -16.42 11.51 10.25
N VAL A 98 -15.50 11.12 9.38
CA VAL A 98 -15.15 11.95 8.20
C VAL A 98 -14.72 11.08 7.03
N GLU A 99 -15.61 10.88 6.07
CA GLU A 99 -15.24 10.45 4.71
C GLU A 99 -14.65 11.65 3.98
N VAL A 100 -13.33 11.79 4.01
CA VAL A 100 -12.65 12.82 3.19
C VAL A 100 -12.75 12.39 1.74
N SER A 101 -13.40 13.21 0.93
CA SER A 101 -13.49 12.97 -0.51
C SER A 101 -12.13 13.18 -1.17
N ILE A 102 -11.77 12.30 -2.10
CA ILE A 102 -10.52 12.47 -2.86
C ILE A 102 -10.56 13.73 -3.73
N GLU A 103 -11.76 14.19 -4.08
CA GLU A 103 -11.99 15.39 -4.90
C GLU A 103 -11.37 16.64 -4.25
N GLU A 104 -11.29 16.71 -2.91
CA GLU A 104 -10.66 17.81 -2.17
C GLU A 104 -9.12 17.86 -2.38
N HIS A 105 -8.53 16.74 -2.80
CA HIS A 105 -7.10 16.60 -3.01
C HIS A 105 -6.71 16.61 -4.50
N LEU A 106 -7.70 16.65 -5.41
CA LEU A 106 -7.43 16.71 -6.85
C LEU A 106 -7.18 18.15 -7.30
N PRO A 107 -6.39 18.34 -8.38
CA PRO A 107 -6.21 19.66 -8.98
C PRO A 107 -7.54 20.19 -9.50
N THR A 108 -7.78 21.48 -9.27
CA THR A 108 -8.90 22.21 -9.89
C THR A 108 -8.53 22.58 -11.33
N PHE A 109 -9.46 22.39 -12.25
CA PHE A 109 -9.36 22.79 -13.63
C PHE A 109 -10.30 23.96 -13.89
N GLU A 110 -9.86 24.93 -14.68
CA GLU A 110 -10.69 26.03 -15.14
C GLU A 110 -11.63 25.58 -16.26
N ALA A 111 -12.62 26.39 -16.57
CA ALA A 111 -13.65 26.06 -17.58
C ALA A 111 -13.07 25.81 -19.00
N ASP A 112 -11.86 26.29 -19.26
CA ASP A 112 -11.10 26.08 -20.51
C ASP A 112 -10.27 24.77 -20.50
N GLY A 113 -10.34 23.97 -19.42
CA GLY A 113 -9.62 22.72 -19.25
C GLY A 113 -8.17 22.89 -18.77
N HIS A 114 -7.70 24.12 -18.54
CA HIS A 114 -6.41 24.37 -17.96
C HIS A 114 -6.42 24.16 -16.44
N ARG A 115 -5.31 23.64 -15.90
CA ARG A 115 -5.12 23.45 -14.46
C ARG A 115 -4.91 24.82 -13.82
N SER A 116 -5.66 25.09 -12.76
CA SER A 116 -5.47 26.28 -11.92
C SER A 116 -4.11 26.18 -11.21
N GLY A 117 -3.17 27.09 -11.53
CA GLY A 117 -1.84 27.17 -10.91
C GLY A 117 -0.66 27.10 -11.89
N ASP A 118 0.45 27.72 -11.53
CA ASP A 118 1.63 27.87 -12.38
C ASP A 118 2.37 26.55 -12.61
N ARG A 119 2.81 26.29 -13.85
CA ARG A 119 3.42 25.04 -14.34
C ARG A 119 4.95 25.04 -14.31
N THR A 120 5.59 26.09 -13.86
CA THR A 120 7.02 26.33 -14.10
C THR A 120 7.98 25.36 -13.42
N TYR A 121 7.50 24.52 -12.46
CA TYR A 121 8.35 23.69 -11.60
C TYR A 121 8.55 22.24 -12.06
N LEU A 122 8.05 21.85 -13.23
CA LEU A 122 8.03 20.45 -13.66
C LEU A 122 9.32 19.96 -14.33
N LEU A 123 10.35 20.79 -14.48
CA LEU A 123 11.55 20.48 -15.27
C LEU A 123 12.89 20.68 -14.51
N ALA A 124 12.91 20.61 -13.19
CA ALA A 124 14.17 20.66 -12.45
C ALA A 124 14.89 19.30 -12.55
N ASP A 125 16.10 19.31 -13.07
CA ASP A 125 17.01 18.14 -13.10
C ASP A 125 17.59 17.90 -11.70
N TRP A 126 17.32 16.72 -11.13
CA TRP A 126 17.58 16.36 -9.75
C TRP A 126 18.92 15.63 -9.54
N SER A 127 19.90 15.78 -10.40
CA SER A 127 21.01 14.85 -10.40
C SER A 127 22.23 15.11 -9.50
N GLN A 128 22.52 16.24 -8.86
CA GLN A 128 23.66 16.40 -7.90
C GLN A 128 23.65 17.65 -7.02
N ASP A 129 23.40 17.55 -5.67
CA ASP A 129 23.83 18.60 -4.71
C ASP A 129 23.58 18.18 -3.22
N PRO A 130 24.44 18.58 -2.21
CA PRO A 130 24.22 18.33 -0.77
C PRO A 130 23.01 19.05 -0.15
N GLU A 131 22.56 20.19 -0.71
CA GLU A 131 21.27 20.81 -0.37
C GLU A 131 20.10 19.84 -0.57
N ARG A 132 20.30 18.82 -1.38
CA ARG A 132 19.34 17.74 -1.67
C ARG A 132 18.99 16.88 -0.46
N THR A 133 19.87 16.71 0.52
CA THR A 133 19.56 15.87 1.69
C THR A 133 18.52 16.59 2.58
N ALA A 134 18.60 17.91 2.69
CA ALA A 134 17.60 18.71 3.39
C ALA A 134 16.28 18.75 2.59
N LEU A 135 16.36 19.04 1.29
CA LEU A 135 15.23 19.00 0.36
C LEU A 135 14.60 17.60 0.28
N ALA A 136 15.38 16.52 0.32
CA ALA A 136 14.86 15.15 0.35
C ALA A 136 14.08 14.89 1.64
N GLY A 137 14.51 15.40 2.79
CA GLY A 137 13.79 15.30 4.05
C GLY A 137 12.47 16.05 4.03
N GLU A 138 12.44 17.24 3.44
CA GLU A 138 11.25 18.05 3.29
C GLU A 138 10.26 17.45 2.28
N THR A 139 10.73 17.06 1.11
CA THR A 139 9.94 16.33 0.11
C THR A 139 9.32 15.05 0.71
N ARG A 140 10.08 14.31 1.52
CA ARG A 140 9.60 13.14 2.21
C ARG A 140 8.45 13.47 3.17
N ARG A 141 8.57 14.54 3.96
CA ARG A 141 7.49 14.99 4.88
C ARG A 141 6.22 15.34 4.11
N VAL A 142 6.35 16.05 2.99
CA VAL A 142 5.21 16.42 2.15
C VAL A 142 4.54 15.18 1.54
N LEU A 143 5.33 14.22 1.07
CA LEU A 143 4.79 12.94 0.59
C LEU A 143 4.07 12.17 1.71
N GLU A 144 4.63 12.14 2.91
CA GLU A 144 4.00 11.49 4.07
C GLU A 144 2.68 12.16 4.43
N GLN A 145 2.63 13.50 4.47
CA GLN A 145 1.40 14.26 4.67
C GLN A 145 0.37 14.01 3.56
N GLY A 146 0.81 13.99 2.31
CA GLY A 146 -0.04 13.65 1.17
C GLY A 146 -0.62 12.24 1.27
N LEU A 147 0.18 11.28 1.69
CA LEU A 147 -0.27 9.90 1.95
C LEU A 147 -1.28 9.85 3.11
N ASP A 148 -1.07 10.63 4.18
CA ASP A 148 -1.99 10.68 5.32
C ASP A 148 -3.34 11.29 4.94
N ALA A 149 -3.36 12.25 4.03
CA ALA A 149 -4.56 12.89 3.51
C ALA A 149 -5.37 11.98 2.58
N LEU A 150 -4.74 11.03 1.88
CA LEU A 150 -5.46 10.13 0.96
C LEU A 150 -6.49 9.26 1.70
N PRO A 151 -7.69 9.07 1.15
CA PRO A 151 -8.63 8.08 1.65
C PRO A 151 -7.99 6.67 1.68
N PRO A 152 -8.28 5.83 2.69
CA PRO A 152 -7.57 4.55 2.89
C PRO A 152 -7.59 3.60 1.69
N HIS A 153 -8.68 3.56 0.93
CA HIS A 153 -8.79 2.72 -0.27
C HIS A 153 -7.87 3.16 -1.41
N TYR A 154 -7.68 4.47 -1.60
CA TYR A 154 -6.75 5.01 -2.60
C TYR A 154 -5.30 4.76 -2.18
N ARG A 155 -5.01 4.92 -0.89
CA ARG A 155 -3.70 4.65 -0.31
C ARG A 155 -3.34 3.17 -0.42
N ALA A 156 -4.26 2.26 -0.12
CA ALA A 156 -4.03 0.82 -0.26
C ALA A 156 -3.64 0.43 -1.69
N ILE A 157 -4.36 0.95 -2.71
CA ILE A 157 -4.05 0.70 -4.12
C ILE A 157 -2.65 1.23 -4.48
N LEU A 158 -2.31 2.44 -4.01
CA LEU A 158 -1.01 3.05 -4.27
C LEU A 158 0.12 2.25 -3.62
N VAL A 159 -0.04 1.83 -2.36
CA VAL A 159 0.95 1.02 -1.66
C VAL A 159 1.14 -0.34 -2.35
N LEU A 160 0.07 -1.04 -2.67
CA LEU A 160 0.16 -2.32 -3.38
C LEU A 160 0.85 -2.20 -4.73
N ARG A 161 0.57 -1.12 -5.49
CA ARG A 161 1.14 -0.93 -6.84
C ARG A 161 2.55 -0.36 -6.82
N ASP A 162 2.80 0.69 -6.03
CA ASP A 162 4.02 1.51 -6.14
C ASP A 162 5.07 1.15 -5.07
N VAL A 163 4.68 0.50 -3.97
CA VAL A 163 5.60 0.06 -2.91
C VAL A 163 5.84 -1.46 -2.97
N GLU A 164 4.77 -2.25 -3.16
CA GLU A 164 4.85 -3.71 -3.24
C GLU A 164 5.01 -4.23 -4.68
N ASP A 165 5.04 -3.35 -5.68
CA ASP A 165 5.28 -3.61 -7.10
C ASP A 165 4.33 -4.66 -7.73
N LEU A 166 3.10 -4.76 -7.24
CA LEU A 166 2.09 -5.64 -7.82
C LEU A 166 1.58 -5.08 -9.14
N SER A 167 1.25 -5.96 -10.12
CA SER A 167 0.57 -5.54 -11.34
C SER A 167 -0.84 -5.02 -11.04
N ASN A 168 -1.45 -4.27 -11.97
CA ASN A 168 -2.83 -3.80 -11.78
C ASN A 168 -3.82 -4.95 -11.66
N GLU A 169 -3.56 -6.07 -12.33
CA GLU A 169 -4.34 -7.30 -12.27
C GLU A 169 -4.25 -7.95 -10.86
N GLN A 170 -3.04 -8.02 -10.32
CA GLN A 170 -2.81 -8.51 -8.96
C GLN A 170 -3.45 -7.60 -7.91
N VAL A 171 -3.33 -6.27 -8.06
CA VAL A 171 -4.00 -5.32 -7.17
C VAL A 171 -5.52 -5.48 -7.24
N ALA A 172 -6.08 -5.64 -8.44
CA ALA A 172 -7.51 -5.87 -8.64
C ALA A 172 -7.98 -7.17 -7.94
N GLU A 173 -7.19 -8.24 -8.03
CA GLU A 173 -7.46 -9.49 -7.31
C GLU A 173 -7.40 -9.32 -5.79
N VAL A 174 -6.39 -8.60 -5.26
CA VAL A 174 -6.21 -8.34 -3.83
C VAL A 174 -7.35 -7.51 -3.26
N ILE A 175 -7.75 -6.43 -3.95
CA ILE A 175 -8.80 -5.50 -3.51
C ILE A 175 -10.22 -6.08 -3.75
N GLY A 176 -10.36 -6.99 -4.71
CA GLY A 176 -11.66 -7.51 -5.15
C GLY A 176 -12.42 -6.51 -6.04
N ASP A 177 -11.71 -5.83 -6.94
CA ASP A 177 -12.27 -4.81 -7.83
C ASP A 177 -11.85 -5.06 -9.30
N SER A 178 -12.37 -4.27 -10.23
CA SER A 178 -11.96 -4.35 -11.64
C SER A 178 -10.61 -3.66 -11.88
N VAL A 179 -9.86 -4.14 -12.86
CA VAL A 179 -8.59 -3.52 -13.29
C VAL A 179 -8.80 -2.07 -13.73
N ALA A 180 -9.94 -1.78 -14.38
CA ALA A 180 -10.29 -0.43 -14.80
C ALA A 180 -10.47 0.50 -13.59
N SER A 181 -11.15 0.04 -12.53
CA SER A 181 -11.33 0.78 -11.28
C SER A 181 -9.99 1.02 -10.58
N VAL A 182 -9.13 0.00 -10.51
CA VAL A 182 -7.77 0.12 -9.94
C VAL A 182 -6.97 1.18 -10.69
N LYS A 183 -6.92 1.14 -12.03
CA LYS A 183 -6.21 2.13 -12.85
C LYS A 183 -6.72 3.55 -12.61
N SER A 184 -8.04 3.75 -12.56
CA SER A 184 -8.66 5.05 -12.31
C SER A 184 -8.31 5.58 -10.91
N ARG A 185 -8.45 4.74 -9.87
CA ARG A 185 -8.12 5.15 -8.49
C ARG A 185 -6.63 5.40 -8.30
N LEU A 186 -5.75 4.59 -8.90
CA LEU A 186 -4.31 4.80 -8.86
C LEU A 186 -3.93 6.14 -9.50
N HIS A 187 -4.53 6.44 -10.68
CA HIS A 187 -4.32 7.73 -11.33
C HIS A 187 -4.71 8.91 -10.43
N ARG A 188 -5.91 8.86 -9.83
CA ARG A 188 -6.39 9.90 -8.90
C ARG A 188 -5.49 10.03 -7.66
N ALA A 189 -5.06 8.92 -7.05
CA ALA A 189 -4.15 8.93 -5.92
C ALA A 189 -2.81 9.61 -6.25
N ARG A 190 -2.23 9.28 -7.41
CA ARG A 190 -0.98 9.91 -7.88
C ARG A 190 -1.17 11.40 -8.20
N MET A 191 -2.32 11.78 -8.76
CA MET A 191 -2.63 13.20 -9.02
C MET A 191 -2.74 13.99 -7.71
N ALA A 192 -3.41 13.45 -6.70
CA ALA A 192 -3.54 14.08 -5.39
C ALA A 192 -2.16 14.28 -4.71
N LEU A 193 -1.27 13.27 -4.76
CA LEU A 193 0.09 13.41 -4.24
C LEU A 193 0.90 14.45 -5.02
N ARG A 194 0.79 14.47 -6.34
CA ARG A 194 1.45 15.47 -7.16
C ARG A 194 0.97 16.89 -6.82
N GLU A 195 -0.33 17.06 -6.57
CA GLU A 195 -0.89 18.34 -6.19
C GLU A 195 -0.33 18.83 -4.85
N GLN A 196 -0.22 17.96 -3.87
CA GLN A 196 0.39 18.28 -2.56
C GLN A 196 1.85 18.73 -2.72
N LEU A 197 2.65 17.99 -3.50
CA LEU A 197 4.03 18.34 -3.78
C LEU A 197 4.14 19.70 -4.50
N THR A 198 3.30 19.92 -5.51
CA THR A 198 3.32 21.20 -6.27
C THR A 198 2.97 22.39 -5.38
N ARG A 199 1.95 22.26 -4.51
CA ARG A 199 1.58 23.32 -3.56
C ARG A 199 2.70 23.63 -2.58
N HIS A 200 3.42 22.61 -2.12
CA HIS A 200 4.55 22.80 -1.21
C HIS A 200 5.71 23.51 -1.89
N MET A 201 6.07 23.08 -3.11
CA MET A 201 7.18 23.68 -3.88
C MET A 201 6.86 25.10 -4.40
N ALA A 202 5.58 25.48 -4.43
CA ALA A 202 5.14 26.82 -4.83
C ALA A 202 5.07 27.82 -3.65
N GLN A 203 5.29 27.36 -2.42
CA GLN A 203 5.42 28.25 -1.25
C GLN A 203 6.86 28.75 -1.16
N PRO A 204 7.09 30.08 -1.24
CA PRO A 204 8.43 30.69 -1.18
C PRO A 204 9.08 30.52 0.19
#